data_355de6cc920f8753909735c26f2ceb18
#
_entry.id   355de6cc920f8753909735c26f2ceb18
#
_cell.length_a   1.000
_cell.length_b   1.000
_cell.length_c   1.000
_cell.angle_alpha   90.00
_cell.angle_beta   90.00
_cell.angle_gamma   90.00
#
_symmetry.space_group_name_H-M   'P 1'
#
loop_
_entity.id
_entity.type
_entity.pdbx_description
1 polymer ?
#
loop_
_entity_poly.entity_id
_entity_poly.type
_entity_poly.pdbx_seq_one_letter_code
_entity_poly.pdbx_strand_id
1 'polypeptide(L)'
;MFSDLAPYYFRWYHDRPVGITPARRDELRRLHAVLYRCAEHFALHYEDVVPGRIPLSDKELEILSLQSGTPFRAGTWRPDYLVAADGSLQLCEITSRFFAHGIFMSCFAEYAADAFMKRFPGRTRESRYGELMDYMRALPGGSRRMYVLKSADRTSEIRLYRRFYERQGLTFTEITQDEVEARRGEWAREGSFVVSALNQRDLLGYGMDTLRAMVDVGMVSDFRNIFLIHDKRFMRLWFEDAFTSRCLLPEDAAFLRAHAIPTRICCEEDAQPWLEDAFRHKDAYILKPWRLGKSEGVQAGPLTRERDWRRLWKPGPDGRRPVDGMVIQPFQEQRSFPTVWEGKRYGDYLCGMMLCVDDRYFDSGLFRTSSLPVTNVGDDRKACPLQTADPEILSCCDVL
;
A
#
# COMPACT_ATOMS: atom_id res chain seq x y z
N MET A 1 -8.40 -1.61 -22.37
CA MET A 1 -8.84 -2.69 -21.45
C MET A 1 -10.24 -2.42 -20.88
N PHE A 2 -10.48 -1.27 -20.23
CA PHE A 2 -11.74 -0.87 -19.60
C PHE A 2 -12.25 0.47 -20.17
N SER A 3 -12.04 0.73 -21.46
CA SER A 3 -12.36 2.00 -22.10
C SER A 3 -13.84 2.40 -22.01
N ASP A 4 -14.72 1.42 -21.95
CA ASP A 4 -16.17 1.63 -21.77
C ASP A 4 -16.54 2.14 -20.36
N LEU A 5 -15.66 1.93 -19.36
CA LEU A 5 -15.82 2.45 -18.01
C LEU A 5 -15.09 3.79 -17.79
N ALA A 6 -14.20 4.17 -18.70
CA ALA A 6 -13.39 5.37 -18.55
C ALA A 6 -14.20 6.65 -18.33
N PRO A 7 -15.32 6.93 -19.06
CA PRO A 7 -16.12 8.14 -18.82
C PRO A 7 -16.69 8.23 -17.41
N TYR A 8 -17.03 7.08 -16.79
CA TYR A 8 -17.52 7.06 -15.40
C TYR A 8 -16.41 7.44 -14.42
N TYR A 9 -15.19 6.93 -14.63
CA TYR A 9 -14.07 7.17 -13.71
C TYR A 9 -13.37 8.51 -13.94
N PHE A 10 -13.40 9.08 -15.16
CA PHE A 10 -12.76 10.37 -15.47
C PHE A 10 -13.30 11.53 -14.64
N ARG A 11 -14.55 11.50 -14.25
CA ARG A 11 -15.15 12.53 -13.39
C ARG A 11 -14.44 12.73 -12.05
N TRP A 12 -13.58 11.77 -11.64
CA TRP A 12 -12.82 11.85 -10.40
C TRP A 12 -11.41 12.42 -10.59
N TYR A 13 -10.98 12.60 -11.85
CA TYR A 13 -9.63 13.03 -12.15
C TYR A 13 -9.54 14.53 -12.30
N HIS A 14 -8.41 15.10 -11.82
CA HIS A 14 -8.06 16.49 -12.03
C HIS A 14 -7.77 16.74 -13.52
N ASP A 15 -7.99 18.00 -13.96
CA ASP A 15 -7.69 18.44 -15.33
C ASP A 15 -6.16 18.50 -15.60
N ARG A 16 -5.35 18.67 -14.55
CA ARG A 16 -3.89 18.68 -14.62
C ARG A 16 -3.34 17.35 -14.09
N PRO A 17 -2.45 16.69 -14.85
CA PRO A 17 -1.72 15.53 -14.36
C PRO A 17 -0.62 15.94 -13.38
N VAL A 18 -0.14 14.95 -12.61
CA VAL A 18 1.08 15.07 -11.81
C VAL A 18 2.28 14.71 -12.68
N GLY A 19 3.11 15.70 -13.01
CA GLY A 19 4.31 15.53 -13.81
C GLY A 19 5.41 14.84 -13.02
N ILE A 20 5.92 13.73 -13.55
CA ILE A 20 7.03 12.97 -12.97
C ILE A 20 8.24 13.07 -13.89
N THR A 21 9.27 13.76 -13.42
CA THR A 21 10.53 13.91 -14.15
C THR A 21 11.33 12.61 -14.15
N PRO A 22 12.27 12.40 -15.09
CA PRO A 22 13.18 11.25 -15.08
C PRO A 22 13.92 11.07 -13.74
N ALA A 23 14.42 12.16 -13.15
CA ALA A 23 15.10 12.14 -11.85
C ALA A 23 14.18 11.62 -10.73
N ARG A 24 12.93 12.09 -10.68
CA ARG A 24 11.93 11.65 -9.71
C ARG A 24 11.55 10.17 -9.91
N ARG A 25 11.49 9.73 -11.15
CA ARG A 25 11.24 8.33 -11.49
C ARG A 25 12.37 7.41 -11.03
N ASP A 26 13.62 7.84 -11.21
CA ASP A 26 14.80 7.09 -10.77
C ASP A 26 14.88 7.03 -9.24
N GLU A 27 14.52 8.12 -8.56
CA GLU A 27 14.38 8.16 -7.10
C GLU A 27 13.34 7.16 -6.59
N LEU A 28 12.15 7.11 -7.18
CA LEU A 28 11.10 6.14 -6.83
C LEU A 28 11.54 4.70 -7.12
N ARG A 29 12.23 4.46 -8.24
CA ARG A 29 12.78 3.14 -8.57
C ARG A 29 13.81 2.69 -7.54
N ARG A 30 14.74 3.57 -7.14
CA ARG A 30 15.72 3.29 -6.08
C ARG A 30 15.02 3.02 -4.75
N LEU A 31 14.02 3.82 -4.41
CA LEU A 31 13.25 3.66 -3.17
C LEU A 31 12.54 2.31 -3.11
N HIS A 32 11.91 1.88 -4.20
CA HIS A 32 11.34 0.53 -4.30
C HIS A 32 12.38 -0.57 -4.09
N ALA A 33 13.54 -0.49 -4.75
CA ALA A 33 14.59 -1.50 -4.64
C ALA A 33 15.14 -1.62 -3.21
N VAL A 34 15.30 -0.49 -2.52
CA VAL A 34 15.73 -0.46 -1.11
C VAL A 34 14.64 -1.05 -0.20
N LEU A 35 13.38 -0.69 -0.41
CA LEU A 35 12.25 -1.23 0.36
C LEU A 35 12.08 -2.73 0.17
N TYR A 36 12.22 -3.22 -1.07
CA TYR A 36 12.10 -4.64 -1.34
C TYR A 36 13.16 -5.46 -0.60
N ARG A 37 14.43 -5.02 -0.61
CA ARG A 37 15.51 -5.67 0.16
C ARG A 37 15.20 -5.72 1.67
N CYS A 38 14.66 -4.64 2.24
CA CYS A 38 14.23 -4.64 3.63
C CYS A 38 13.08 -5.62 3.88
N ALA A 39 12.08 -5.64 2.99
CA ALA A 39 10.92 -6.52 3.11
C ALA A 39 11.32 -8.00 2.98
N GLU A 40 12.14 -8.33 1.99
CA GLU A 40 12.66 -9.68 1.77
C GLU A 40 13.50 -10.16 2.96
N HIS A 41 14.45 -9.34 3.42
CA HIS A 41 15.26 -9.67 4.58
C HIS A 41 14.40 -9.91 5.82
N PHE A 42 13.44 -9.01 6.10
CA PHE A 42 12.54 -9.17 7.24
C PHE A 42 11.69 -10.43 7.12
N ALA A 43 11.13 -10.70 5.95
CA ALA A 43 10.31 -11.88 5.72
C ALA A 43 11.08 -13.20 5.87
N LEU A 44 12.35 -13.24 5.48
CA LEU A 44 13.20 -14.43 5.55
C LEU A 44 13.85 -14.64 6.93
N HIS A 45 13.99 -13.58 7.73
CA HIS A 45 14.69 -13.59 9.03
C HIS A 45 13.82 -13.05 10.16
N TYR A 46 12.49 -13.13 10.05
CA TYR A 46 11.57 -12.56 11.04
C TYR A 46 11.75 -13.17 12.44
N GLU A 47 12.15 -14.43 12.51
CA GLU A 47 12.39 -15.13 13.78
C GLU A 47 13.48 -14.46 14.63
N ASP A 48 14.47 -13.84 13.99
CA ASP A 48 15.54 -13.09 14.67
C ASP A 48 15.09 -11.70 15.13
N VAL A 49 14.11 -11.09 14.44
CA VAL A 49 13.69 -9.69 14.63
C VAL A 49 12.46 -9.58 15.52
N VAL A 50 11.47 -10.45 15.30
CA VAL A 50 10.14 -10.40 15.92
C VAL A 50 10.15 -10.47 17.44
N PRO A 51 10.90 -11.38 18.10
CA PRO A 51 10.79 -11.57 19.54
C PRO A 51 11.04 -10.30 20.36
N GLY A 52 11.88 -9.41 19.85
CA GLY A 52 12.25 -8.18 20.56
C GLY A 52 11.57 -6.91 20.04
N ARG A 53 10.90 -6.93 18.88
CA ARG A 53 10.45 -5.71 18.20
C ARG A 53 8.99 -5.71 17.77
N ILE A 54 8.53 -6.80 17.18
CA ILE A 54 7.17 -6.92 16.65
C ILE A 54 6.53 -8.17 17.23
N PRO A 55 6.02 -8.13 18.48
CA PRO A 55 5.44 -9.32 19.09
C PRO A 55 4.27 -9.84 18.25
N LEU A 56 4.35 -11.13 17.93
CA LEU A 56 3.30 -11.91 17.27
C LEU A 56 2.73 -12.92 18.23
N SER A 57 1.49 -13.30 18.05
CA SER A 57 0.86 -14.39 18.79
C SER A 57 1.38 -15.75 18.32
N ASP A 58 1.25 -16.77 19.15
CA ASP A 58 1.63 -18.15 18.79
C ASP A 58 0.96 -18.61 17.51
N LYS A 59 -0.32 -18.25 17.29
CA LYS A 59 -1.04 -18.57 16.06
C LYS A 59 -0.45 -17.88 14.83
N GLU A 60 -0.01 -16.63 14.93
CA GLU A 60 0.66 -15.93 13.83
C GLU A 60 2.00 -16.58 13.50
N LEU A 61 2.78 -16.96 14.52
CA LEU A 61 4.05 -17.67 14.34
C LEU A 61 3.83 -19.03 13.69
N GLU A 62 2.79 -19.78 14.13
CA GLU A 62 2.41 -21.06 13.51
C GLU A 62 2.05 -20.90 12.02
N ILE A 63 1.28 -19.85 11.66
CA ILE A 63 0.94 -19.55 10.26
C ILE A 63 2.19 -19.23 9.45
N LEU A 64 3.07 -18.38 9.98
CA LEU A 64 4.30 -17.99 9.29
C LEU A 64 5.24 -19.19 9.07
N SER A 65 5.27 -20.13 10.02
CA SER A 65 6.09 -21.35 9.92
C SER A 65 5.72 -22.24 8.74
N LEU A 66 4.48 -22.14 8.22
CA LEU A 66 4.06 -22.88 7.01
C LEU A 66 4.88 -22.51 5.76
N GLN A 67 5.52 -21.34 5.76
CA GLN A 67 6.35 -20.85 4.65
C GLN A 67 7.84 -20.73 5.03
N SER A 68 8.23 -21.29 6.18
CA SER A 68 9.65 -21.35 6.57
C SER A 68 10.47 -22.08 5.51
N GLY A 69 11.65 -21.55 5.18
CA GLY A 69 12.54 -22.10 4.16
C GLY A 69 12.08 -21.93 2.71
N THR A 70 10.93 -21.29 2.46
CA THR A 70 10.51 -20.96 1.09
C THR A 70 10.96 -19.56 0.67
N PRO A 71 11.24 -19.32 -0.63
CA PRO A 71 11.50 -17.97 -1.13
C PRO A 71 10.37 -17.00 -0.77
N PHE A 72 10.71 -15.75 -0.47
CA PHE A 72 9.71 -14.72 -0.24
C PHE A 72 9.05 -14.27 -1.55
N ARG A 73 7.74 -14.13 -1.52
CA ARG A 73 6.95 -13.61 -2.63
C ARG A 73 6.10 -12.45 -2.14
N ALA A 74 6.51 -11.24 -2.48
CA ALA A 74 5.76 -10.04 -2.14
C ALA A 74 4.41 -9.98 -2.88
N GLY A 75 4.32 -10.62 -4.06
CA GLY A 75 3.15 -10.50 -4.91
C GLY A 75 2.91 -9.03 -5.26
N THR A 76 1.66 -8.61 -5.38
CA THR A 76 1.36 -7.18 -5.50
C THR A 76 1.44 -6.52 -4.13
N TRP A 77 2.20 -5.45 -4.03
CA TRP A 77 2.33 -4.64 -2.83
C TRP A 77 2.43 -3.17 -3.20
N ARG A 78 2.13 -2.28 -2.27
CA ARG A 78 1.99 -0.86 -2.58
C ARG A 78 2.58 -0.01 -1.46
N PRO A 79 3.81 0.47 -1.62
CA PRO A 79 4.32 1.58 -0.85
C PRO A 79 3.57 2.86 -1.23
N ASP A 80 3.05 3.57 -0.23
CA ASP A 80 2.37 4.84 -0.38
C ASP A 80 3.27 5.96 0.13
N TYR A 81 3.32 7.09 -0.61
CA TYR A 81 4.15 8.23 -0.26
C TYR A 81 3.40 9.55 -0.34
N LEU A 82 3.80 10.48 0.51
CA LEU A 82 3.35 11.86 0.54
C LEU A 82 4.38 12.76 -0.13
N VAL A 83 3.97 13.94 -0.55
CA VAL A 83 4.87 15.00 -1.01
C VAL A 83 4.97 16.02 0.13
N ALA A 84 6.13 16.11 0.75
CA ALA A 84 6.39 17.06 1.83
C ALA A 84 6.39 18.51 1.32
N ALA A 85 6.32 19.47 2.22
CA ALA A 85 6.28 20.91 1.88
C ALA A 85 7.49 21.36 1.05
N ASP A 86 8.67 20.75 1.29
CA ASP A 86 9.91 20.99 0.53
C ASP A 86 9.97 20.24 -0.81
N GLY A 87 8.95 19.43 -1.13
CA GLY A 87 8.87 18.62 -2.33
C GLY A 87 9.54 17.25 -2.23
N SER A 88 10.12 16.89 -1.08
CA SER A 88 10.67 15.53 -0.86
C SER A 88 9.55 14.49 -0.76
N LEU A 89 9.86 13.25 -1.12
CA LEU A 89 8.94 12.13 -0.96
C LEU A 89 9.09 11.52 0.42
N GLN A 90 7.96 11.23 1.08
CA GLN A 90 7.92 10.65 2.40
C GLN A 90 7.01 9.42 2.43
N LEU A 91 7.60 8.24 2.60
CA LEU A 91 6.85 6.99 2.77
C LEU A 91 5.98 7.05 4.01
N CYS A 92 4.69 6.78 3.86
CA CYS A 92 3.73 6.87 4.95
C CYS A 92 3.11 5.54 5.36
N GLU A 93 3.04 4.56 4.47
CA GLU A 93 2.64 3.18 4.77
C GLU A 93 3.01 2.22 3.64
N ILE A 94 3.01 0.92 3.94
CA ILE A 94 3.05 -0.14 2.94
C ILE A 94 1.76 -0.96 3.04
N THR A 95 1.05 -1.07 1.92
CA THR A 95 -0.05 -2.03 1.80
C THR A 95 0.49 -3.28 1.11
N SER A 96 0.60 -4.38 1.88
CA SER A 96 1.15 -5.65 1.41
C SER A 96 0.26 -6.80 1.88
N ARG A 97 -0.87 -6.98 1.21
CA ARG A 97 -1.80 -8.07 1.45
C ARG A 97 -2.44 -8.45 0.14
N PHE A 98 -1.70 -9.00 -0.74
CA PHE A 98 -2.08 -9.21 -2.13
C PHE A 98 -3.56 -8.93 -2.42
N PHE A 99 -3.82 -8.21 -3.49
CA PHE A 99 -5.08 -7.89 -4.13
C PHE A 99 -5.62 -6.47 -3.86
N ALA A 100 -6.14 -5.84 -4.92
CA ALA A 100 -6.79 -4.53 -4.90
C ALA A 100 -5.89 -3.38 -4.41
N HIS A 101 -4.67 -3.30 -4.96
CA HIS A 101 -3.69 -2.24 -4.63
C HIS A 101 -3.75 -1.04 -5.58
N GLY A 102 -4.82 -0.89 -6.36
CA GLY A 102 -4.95 0.20 -7.32
C GLY A 102 -4.34 -0.12 -8.70
N ILE A 103 -3.88 -1.35 -8.93
CA ILE A 103 -3.27 -1.77 -10.21
C ILE A 103 -4.24 -1.55 -11.37
N PHE A 104 -5.44 -2.14 -11.31
CA PHE A 104 -6.43 -2.00 -12.37
C PHE A 104 -7.13 -0.64 -12.36
N MET A 105 -7.22 0.02 -11.20
CA MET A 105 -7.71 1.39 -11.11
C MET A 105 -6.77 2.37 -11.80
N SER A 106 -5.47 2.10 -11.81
CA SER A 106 -4.46 2.92 -12.52
C SER A 106 -4.61 2.89 -14.04
N CYS A 107 -5.36 1.94 -14.61
CA CYS A 107 -5.74 1.97 -16.02
C CYS A 107 -6.50 3.26 -16.39
N PHE A 108 -7.32 3.77 -15.50
CA PHE A 108 -8.05 5.03 -15.74
C PHE A 108 -7.14 6.24 -15.66
N ALA A 109 -6.07 6.19 -14.83
CA ALA A 109 -5.02 7.19 -14.82
C ALA A 109 -4.26 7.21 -16.16
N GLU A 110 -3.94 6.03 -16.71
CA GLU A 110 -3.33 5.93 -18.05
C GLU A 110 -4.22 6.56 -19.13
N TYR A 111 -5.52 6.27 -19.13
CA TYR A 111 -6.46 6.89 -20.06
C TYR A 111 -6.57 8.41 -19.88
N ALA A 112 -6.53 8.90 -18.64
CA ALA A 112 -6.55 10.34 -18.36
C ALA A 112 -5.26 11.01 -18.88
N ALA A 113 -4.11 10.38 -18.66
CA ALA A 113 -2.82 10.83 -19.18
C ALA A 113 -2.80 10.85 -20.73
N ASP A 114 -3.32 9.79 -21.38
CA ASP A 114 -3.42 9.75 -22.85
C ASP A 114 -4.37 10.83 -23.39
N ALA A 115 -5.48 11.10 -22.68
CA ALA A 115 -6.40 12.17 -23.06
C ALA A 115 -5.74 13.56 -22.95
N PHE A 116 -4.94 13.77 -21.91
CA PHE A 116 -4.17 15.00 -21.74
C PHE A 116 -3.11 15.17 -22.83
N MET A 117 -2.41 14.09 -23.20
CA MET A 117 -1.38 14.10 -24.25
C MET A 117 -1.90 14.47 -25.64
N LYS A 118 -3.20 14.36 -25.91
CA LYS A 118 -3.79 14.84 -27.18
C LYS A 118 -3.59 16.35 -27.42
N ARG A 119 -3.28 17.11 -26.39
CA ARG A 119 -2.94 18.53 -26.46
C ARG A 119 -1.53 18.78 -27.03
N PHE A 120 -0.71 17.73 -27.12
CA PHE A 120 0.70 17.78 -27.55
C PHE A 120 0.94 16.81 -28.73
N PRO A 121 0.40 17.08 -29.92
CA PRO A 121 0.52 16.17 -31.05
C PRO A 121 2.01 15.95 -31.43
N GLY A 122 2.37 14.70 -31.69
CA GLY A 122 3.73 14.31 -32.04
C GLY A 122 4.69 14.15 -30.84
N ARG A 123 4.22 14.42 -29.60
CA ARG A 123 4.97 14.19 -28.37
C ARG A 123 4.58 12.87 -27.73
N THR A 124 5.46 12.29 -26.92
CA THR A 124 5.25 11.02 -26.21
C THR A 124 5.46 11.18 -24.71
N ARG A 125 4.81 10.35 -23.95
CA ARG A 125 5.07 10.12 -22.53
C ARG A 125 5.62 8.71 -22.31
N GLU A 126 6.25 8.49 -21.18
CA GLU A 126 6.68 7.17 -20.77
C GLU A 126 5.61 6.50 -19.89
N SER A 127 5.52 5.18 -19.96
CA SER A 127 4.70 4.36 -19.06
C SER A 127 5.13 2.91 -19.13
N ARG A 128 5.24 2.27 -17.99
CA ARG A 128 5.46 0.82 -17.86
C ARG A 128 4.19 0.05 -17.49
N TYR A 129 3.04 0.72 -17.53
CA TYR A 129 1.76 0.09 -17.19
C TYR A 129 1.42 -1.08 -18.12
N GLY A 130 1.81 -1.02 -19.39
CA GLY A 130 1.68 -2.13 -20.33
C GLY A 130 2.45 -3.37 -19.88
N GLU A 131 3.70 -3.22 -19.43
CA GLU A 131 4.53 -4.31 -18.89
C GLU A 131 3.89 -4.91 -17.62
N LEU A 132 3.33 -4.09 -16.73
CA LEU A 132 2.58 -4.56 -15.57
C LEU A 132 1.38 -5.41 -15.98
N MET A 133 0.64 -4.99 -17.00
CA MET A 133 -0.52 -5.74 -17.48
C MET A 133 -0.11 -7.07 -18.12
N ASP A 134 1.03 -7.12 -18.81
CA ASP A 134 1.58 -8.37 -19.35
C ASP A 134 2.01 -9.31 -18.23
N TYR A 135 2.64 -8.77 -17.18
CA TYR A 135 2.97 -9.55 -16.00
C TYR A 135 1.71 -10.12 -15.31
N MET A 136 0.71 -9.27 -15.06
CA MET A 136 -0.56 -9.70 -14.47
C MET A 136 -1.27 -10.77 -15.32
N ARG A 137 -1.14 -10.69 -16.67
CA ARG A 137 -1.70 -11.69 -17.58
C ARG A 137 -0.98 -13.04 -17.47
N ALA A 138 0.30 -13.03 -17.19
CA ALA A 138 1.11 -14.24 -17.07
C ALA A 138 0.94 -14.96 -15.70
N LEU A 139 0.49 -14.25 -14.65
CA LEU A 139 0.39 -14.79 -13.28
C LEU A 139 -0.37 -16.12 -13.18
N PRO A 140 -1.50 -16.35 -13.89
CA PRO A 140 -2.22 -17.62 -13.78
C PRO A 140 -1.46 -18.85 -14.27
N GLY A 141 -0.33 -18.70 -14.98
CA GLY A 141 0.52 -19.82 -15.36
C GLY A 141 -0.17 -20.91 -16.18
N GLY A 142 -1.18 -20.57 -16.99
CA GLY A 142 -1.97 -21.54 -17.76
C GLY A 142 -3.22 -22.07 -17.05
N SER A 143 -3.46 -21.68 -15.79
CA SER A 143 -4.71 -22.02 -15.08
C SER A 143 -5.92 -21.49 -15.83
N ARG A 144 -7.01 -22.28 -15.80
CA ARG A 144 -8.29 -21.87 -16.38
C ARG A 144 -9.32 -21.41 -15.34
N ARG A 145 -8.99 -21.59 -14.07
CA ARG A 145 -9.87 -21.23 -12.94
C ARG A 145 -9.14 -20.29 -12.00
N MET A 146 -9.76 -19.18 -11.72
CA MET A 146 -9.29 -18.22 -10.73
C MET A 146 -10.25 -18.16 -9.55
N TYR A 147 -9.71 -18.33 -8.36
CA TYR A 147 -10.43 -18.17 -7.12
C TYR A 147 -9.91 -16.96 -6.35
N VAL A 148 -10.81 -16.12 -5.89
CA VAL A 148 -10.50 -15.00 -5.01
C VAL A 148 -11.11 -15.26 -3.65
N LEU A 149 -10.26 -15.58 -2.68
CA LEU A 149 -10.67 -15.72 -1.29
C LEU A 149 -10.74 -14.32 -0.68
N LYS A 150 -11.93 -13.86 -0.29
CA LYS A 150 -12.15 -12.46 0.07
C LYS A 150 -12.79 -12.27 1.44
N SER A 151 -12.34 -11.24 2.14
CA SER A 151 -12.99 -10.69 3.32
C SER A 151 -14.36 -10.06 2.98
N ALA A 152 -15.11 -9.68 4.01
CA ALA A 152 -16.34 -8.91 3.86
C ALA A 152 -16.13 -7.52 3.21
N ASP A 153 -14.90 -7.05 3.14
CA ASP A 153 -14.53 -5.78 2.54
C ASP A 153 -15.01 -5.65 1.09
N ARG A 154 -15.74 -4.57 0.82
CA ARG A 154 -16.17 -4.24 -0.54
C ARG A 154 -15.06 -3.44 -1.23
N THR A 155 -14.59 -3.92 -2.38
CA THR A 155 -13.71 -3.18 -3.26
C THR A 155 -14.20 -3.25 -4.70
N SER A 156 -14.28 -2.10 -5.35
CA SER A 156 -14.67 -2.02 -6.77
C SER A 156 -13.64 -2.67 -7.69
N GLU A 157 -12.38 -2.75 -7.26
CA GLU A 157 -11.29 -3.29 -8.07
C GLU A 157 -11.44 -4.80 -8.35
N ILE A 158 -12.11 -5.56 -7.48
CA ILE A 158 -12.43 -6.98 -7.75
C ILE A 158 -13.19 -7.16 -9.06
N ARG A 159 -14.12 -6.24 -9.40
CA ARG A 159 -14.85 -6.29 -10.66
C ARG A 159 -13.95 -6.10 -11.87
N LEU A 160 -12.90 -5.29 -11.74
CA LEU A 160 -11.91 -5.08 -12.80
C LEU A 160 -11.03 -6.33 -12.97
N TYR A 161 -10.60 -6.96 -11.87
CA TYR A 161 -9.91 -8.25 -11.88
C TYR A 161 -10.73 -9.32 -12.58
N ARG A 162 -11.99 -9.50 -12.17
CA ARG A 162 -12.90 -10.45 -12.81
C ARG A 162 -12.94 -10.22 -14.32
N ARG A 163 -13.25 -8.99 -14.74
CA ARG A 163 -13.36 -8.65 -16.15
C ARG A 163 -12.07 -8.84 -16.92
N PHE A 164 -10.91 -8.59 -16.29
CA PHE A 164 -9.61 -8.79 -16.89
C PHE A 164 -9.34 -10.27 -17.15
N TYR A 165 -9.53 -11.13 -16.17
CA TYR A 165 -9.21 -12.56 -16.29
C TYR A 165 -10.29 -13.34 -17.05
N GLU A 166 -11.55 -13.00 -16.96
CA GLU A 166 -12.62 -13.61 -17.78
C GLU A 166 -12.39 -13.36 -19.27
N ARG A 167 -11.90 -12.18 -19.66
CA ARG A 167 -11.50 -11.89 -21.04
C ARG A 167 -10.32 -12.72 -21.54
N GLN A 168 -9.56 -13.33 -20.65
CA GLN A 168 -8.48 -14.25 -20.97
C GLN A 168 -8.95 -15.72 -20.91
N GLY A 169 -10.24 -15.94 -20.73
CA GLY A 169 -10.84 -17.28 -20.72
C GLY A 169 -10.77 -17.99 -19.38
N LEU A 170 -10.44 -17.30 -18.28
CA LEU A 170 -10.53 -17.88 -16.94
C LEU A 170 -11.94 -17.82 -16.39
N THR A 171 -12.37 -18.88 -15.74
CA THR A 171 -13.56 -18.84 -14.88
C THR A 171 -13.19 -18.19 -13.56
N PHE A 172 -13.88 -17.11 -13.20
CA PHE A 172 -13.62 -16.33 -12.00
C PHE A 172 -14.65 -16.62 -10.91
N THR A 173 -14.19 -17.08 -9.75
CA THR A 173 -15.04 -17.41 -8.60
C THR A 173 -14.61 -16.64 -7.36
N GLU A 174 -15.51 -15.90 -6.75
CA GLU A 174 -15.31 -15.30 -5.42
C GLU A 174 -15.78 -16.28 -4.35
N ILE A 175 -14.97 -16.45 -3.31
CA ILE A 175 -15.28 -17.23 -2.12
C ILE A 175 -15.15 -16.30 -0.93
N THR A 176 -16.25 -16.13 -0.21
CA THR A 176 -16.29 -15.27 0.98
C THR A 176 -15.55 -15.92 2.14
N GLN A 177 -15.07 -15.11 3.08
CA GLN A 177 -14.34 -15.59 4.26
C GLN A 177 -15.06 -16.72 5.00
N ASP A 178 -16.39 -16.68 5.06
CA ASP A 178 -17.19 -17.68 5.78
C ASP A 178 -17.31 -19.01 5.00
N GLU A 179 -17.02 -19.01 3.70
CA GLU A 179 -17.08 -20.17 2.81
C GLU A 179 -15.72 -20.83 2.58
N VAL A 180 -14.61 -20.17 2.93
CA VAL A 180 -13.23 -20.61 2.58
C VAL A 180 -12.96 -22.03 3.04
N GLU A 181 -13.27 -22.38 4.29
CA GLU A 181 -13.03 -23.72 4.82
C GLU A 181 -13.96 -24.76 4.20
N ALA A 182 -15.27 -24.45 4.12
CA ALA A 182 -16.28 -25.36 3.59
C ALA A 182 -16.03 -25.70 2.10
N ARG A 183 -15.52 -24.73 1.32
CA ARG A 183 -15.25 -24.88 -0.11
C ARG A 183 -13.77 -25.19 -0.42
N ARG A 184 -12.97 -25.60 0.57
CA ARG A 184 -11.54 -25.92 0.37
C ARG A 184 -11.32 -26.89 -0.78
N GLY A 185 -12.10 -27.97 -0.88
CA GLY A 185 -12.01 -28.95 -1.98
C GLY A 185 -12.30 -28.39 -3.37
N GLU A 186 -12.83 -27.19 -3.48
CA GLU A 186 -13.09 -26.50 -4.74
C GLU A 186 -11.88 -25.66 -5.19
N TRP A 187 -11.39 -24.77 -4.31
CA TRP A 187 -10.34 -23.81 -4.65
C TRP A 187 -8.91 -24.38 -4.49
N ALA A 188 -8.70 -25.33 -3.61
CA ALA A 188 -7.38 -25.95 -3.36
C ALA A 188 -7.06 -27.11 -4.33
N ARG A 189 -7.60 -27.08 -5.53
CA ARG A 189 -7.32 -28.09 -6.56
C ARG A 189 -6.10 -27.73 -7.39
N GLU A 190 -5.40 -28.75 -7.83
CA GLU A 190 -4.31 -28.58 -8.80
C GLU A 190 -4.79 -27.81 -10.05
N GLY A 191 -3.95 -26.91 -10.54
CA GLY A 191 -4.26 -26.05 -11.68
C GLY A 191 -5.22 -24.90 -11.37
N SER A 192 -5.55 -24.63 -10.09
CA SER A 192 -6.26 -23.42 -9.67
C SER A 192 -5.28 -22.25 -9.51
N PHE A 193 -5.69 -21.07 -9.96
CA PHE A 193 -5.01 -19.83 -9.64
C PHE A 193 -5.74 -19.19 -8.46
N VAL A 194 -5.12 -19.16 -7.29
CA VAL A 194 -5.74 -18.69 -6.05
C VAL A 194 -5.11 -17.37 -5.61
N VAL A 195 -5.96 -16.41 -5.30
CA VAL A 195 -5.58 -15.08 -4.85
C VAL A 195 -6.27 -14.79 -3.52
N SER A 196 -5.53 -14.29 -2.54
CA SER A 196 -6.09 -13.89 -1.25
C SER A 196 -6.39 -12.41 -1.21
N ALA A 197 -7.63 -12.07 -0.86
CA ALA A 197 -8.08 -10.74 -0.45
C ALA A 197 -8.59 -10.78 1.02
N LEU A 198 -8.07 -11.72 1.80
CA LEU A 198 -8.37 -11.90 3.22
C LEU A 198 -7.52 -10.93 4.05
N ASN A 199 -8.00 -10.58 5.24
CA ASN A 199 -7.24 -9.81 6.20
C ASN A 199 -6.67 -10.71 7.32
N GLN A 200 -5.84 -10.15 8.22
CA GLN A 200 -5.23 -10.92 9.30
C GLN A 200 -6.26 -11.63 10.18
N ARG A 201 -7.38 -10.97 10.49
CA ARG A 201 -8.43 -11.53 11.34
C ARG A 201 -9.06 -12.77 10.72
N ASP A 202 -9.30 -12.75 9.40
CA ASP A 202 -9.85 -13.90 8.69
C ASP A 202 -8.89 -15.08 8.75
N LEU A 203 -7.61 -14.85 8.45
CA LEU A 203 -6.56 -15.89 8.48
C LEU A 203 -6.40 -16.50 9.88
N LEU A 204 -6.45 -15.69 10.93
CA LEU A 204 -6.38 -16.18 12.32
C LEU A 204 -7.58 -17.03 12.72
N GLY A 205 -8.71 -16.89 12.04
CA GLY A 205 -9.93 -17.68 12.25
C GLY A 205 -9.90 -19.08 11.65
N TYR A 206 -9.00 -19.35 10.67
CA TYR A 206 -8.99 -20.63 9.98
C TYR A 206 -8.15 -21.72 10.70
N GLY A 207 -8.55 -22.99 10.46
CA GLY A 207 -7.76 -24.14 10.85
C GLY A 207 -6.47 -24.27 10.02
N MET A 208 -5.44 -24.88 10.60
CA MET A 208 -4.13 -25.04 9.98
C MET A 208 -4.18 -25.81 8.65
N ASP A 209 -5.09 -26.77 8.49
CA ASP A 209 -5.27 -27.50 7.24
C ASP A 209 -5.71 -26.59 6.08
N THR A 210 -6.54 -25.57 6.36
CA THR A 210 -6.98 -24.60 5.35
C THR A 210 -5.83 -23.66 4.98
N LEU A 211 -5.06 -23.21 5.97
CA LEU A 211 -3.90 -22.35 5.76
C LEU A 211 -2.79 -23.08 5.00
N ARG A 212 -2.55 -24.37 5.32
CA ARG A 212 -1.62 -25.22 4.58
C ARG A 212 -2.06 -25.40 3.13
N ALA A 213 -3.35 -25.66 2.88
CA ALA A 213 -3.88 -25.76 1.52
C ALA A 213 -3.69 -24.46 0.70
N MET A 214 -3.71 -23.29 1.35
CA MET A 214 -3.39 -22.01 0.69
C MET A 214 -1.92 -21.95 0.23
N VAL A 215 -1.01 -22.50 1.03
CA VAL A 215 0.41 -22.59 0.68
C VAL A 215 0.62 -23.63 -0.43
N ASP A 216 0.03 -24.82 -0.29
CA ASP A 216 0.22 -25.96 -1.21
C ASP A 216 -0.31 -25.67 -2.61
N VAL A 217 -1.42 -24.92 -2.74
CA VAL A 217 -1.96 -24.50 -4.04
C VAL A 217 -1.10 -23.43 -4.72
N GLY A 218 -0.10 -22.90 -4.03
CA GLY A 218 0.77 -21.85 -4.53
C GLY A 218 0.07 -20.50 -4.63
N MET A 219 -0.76 -20.18 -3.64
CA MET A 219 -1.42 -18.87 -3.55
C MET A 219 -0.41 -17.74 -3.77
N VAL A 220 -0.81 -16.74 -4.57
CA VAL A 220 0.10 -15.64 -4.97
C VAL A 220 0.56 -14.80 -3.79
N SER A 221 -0.22 -14.75 -2.71
CA SER A 221 0.11 -13.99 -1.50
C SER A 221 0.87 -14.85 -0.50
N ASP A 222 2.03 -14.35 -0.10
CA ASP A 222 2.80 -14.89 1.01
C ASP A 222 2.21 -14.39 2.35
N PHE A 223 2.04 -15.26 3.35
CA PHE A 223 1.54 -14.86 4.67
C PHE A 223 2.46 -13.85 5.37
N ARG A 224 3.76 -13.88 5.09
CA ARG A 224 4.71 -12.89 5.59
C ARG A 224 4.37 -11.47 5.16
N ASN A 225 3.72 -11.31 4.02
CA ASN A 225 3.24 -9.99 3.56
C ASN A 225 2.26 -9.38 4.54
N ILE A 226 1.19 -10.11 4.87
CA ILE A 226 0.09 -9.55 5.65
C ILE A 226 0.42 -9.46 7.15
N PHE A 227 1.24 -10.38 7.68
CA PHE A 227 1.59 -10.38 9.10
C PHE A 227 2.82 -9.54 9.44
N LEU A 228 3.76 -9.35 8.50
CA LEU A 228 5.03 -8.65 8.73
C LEU A 228 5.10 -7.33 7.94
N ILE A 229 5.01 -7.39 6.60
CA ILE A 229 5.29 -6.23 5.74
C ILE A 229 4.14 -5.20 5.78
N HIS A 230 2.90 -5.67 5.90
CA HIS A 230 1.72 -4.79 6.04
C HIS A 230 1.61 -4.15 7.42
N ASP A 231 2.25 -4.71 8.44
CA ASP A 231 2.26 -4.18 9.80
C ASP A 231 3.11 -2.89 9.86
N LYS A 232 2.51 -1.80 10.31
CA LYS A 232 3.18 -0.48 10.35
C LYS A 232 4.39 -0.44 11.27
N ARG A 233 4.51 -1.41 12.19
CA ARG A 233 5.69 -1.57 13.04
C ARG A 233 6.94 -1.91 12.22
N PHE A 234 6.81 -2.51 11.04
CA PHE A 234 7.91 -2.73 10.11
C PHE A 234 8.64 -1.43 9.77
N MET A 235 7.93 -0.30 9.65
CA MET A 235 8.54 1.00 9.36
C MET A 235 9.52 1.45 10.48
N ARG A 236 9.33 0.98 11.72
CA ARG A 236 10.24 1.28 12.83
C ARG A 236 11.64 0.72 12.59
N LEU A 237 11.73 -0.49 11.98
CA LEU A 237 12.98 -1.17 11.72
C LEU A 237 13.91 -0.41 10.75
N TRP A 238 13.37 0.44 9.88
CA TRP A 238 14.17 1.25 8.94
C TRP A 238 15.09 2.26 9.64
N PHE A 239 14.77 2.60 10.89
CA PHE A 239 15.54 3.52 11.73
C PHE A 239 16.47 2.80 12.71
N GLU A 240 16.61 1.48 12.61
CA GLU A 240 17.51 0.66 13.40
C GLU A 240 18.72 0.23 12.60
N ASP A 241 19.93 0.64 13.04
CA ASP A 241 21.17 0.25 12.36
C ASP A 241 21.38 -1.27 12.40
N ALA A 242 21.00 -1.91 13.52
CA ALA A 242 21.08 -3.36 13.68
C ALA A 242 20.25 -4.14 12.64
N PHE A 243 19.15 -3.56 12.15
CA PHE A 243 18.35 -4.14 11.09
C PHE A 243 18.87 -3.75 9.71
N THR A 244 19.03 -2.45 9.45
CA THR A 244 19.35 -1.96 8.11
C THR A 244 20.73 -2.39 7.63
N SER A 245 21.74 -2.52 8.52
CA SER A 245 23.06 -2.99 8.16
C SER A 245 23.12 -4.44 7.68
N ARG A 246 22.07 -5.24 7.95
CA ARG A 246 21.96 -6.64 7.47
C ARG A 246 21.45 -6.76 6.04
N CYS A 247 20.77 -5.75 5.52
CA CYS A 247 20.10 -5.81 4.22
C CYS A 247 20.44 -4.64 3.28
N LEU A 248 21.05 -3.57 3.77
CA LEU A 248 21.34 -2.38 2.99
C LEU A 248 22.81 -1.96 3.13
N LEU A 249 23.31 -1.31 2.09
CA LEU A 249 24.53 -0.52 2.18
C LEU A 249 24.26 0.77 2.99
N PRO A 250 25.28 1.37 3.64
CA PRO A 250 25.10 2.59 4.45
C PRO A 250 24.40 3.74 3.70
N GLU A 251 24.75 3.95 2.42
CA GLU A 251 24.15 4.98 1.57
C GLU A 251 22.68 4.70 1.22
N ASP A 252 22.27 3.43 1.13
CA ASP A 252 20.88 3.05 0.89
C ASP A 252 20.05 3.13 2.18
N ALA A 253 20.65 2.83 3.33
CA ALA A 253 20.01 3.02 4.63
C ALA A 253 19.77 4.52 4.90
N ALA A 254 20.76 5.38 4.61
CA ALA A 254 20.62 6.83 4.72
C ALA A 254 19.55 7.36 3.74
N PHE A 255 19.55 6.87 2.50
CA PHE A 255 18.55 7.21 1.49
C PHE A 255 17.13 6.82 1.96
N LEU A 256 16.93 5.60 2.47
CA LEU A 256 15.64 5.15 2.99
C LEU A 256 15.14 6.05 4.12
N ARG A 257 16.02 6.39 5.08
CA ARG A 257 15.65 7.24 6.22
C ARG A 257 15.29 8.66 5.80
N ALA A 258 15.93 9.19 4.76
CA ALA A 258 15.56 10.50 4.20
C ALA A 258 14.18 10.51 3.52
N HIS A 259 13.70 9.33 3.08
CA HIS A 259 12.43 9.16 2.38
C HIS A 259 11.34 8.50 3.23
N ALA A 260 11.55 8.28 4.50
CA ALA A 260 10.61 7.63 5.39
C ALA A 260 10.25 8.51 6.58
N ILE A 261 8.97 8.53 6.95
CA ILE A 261 8.53 9.24 8.14
C ILE A 261 9.02 8.47 9.38
N PRO A 262 9.78 9.10 10.29
CA PRO A 262 10.23 8.45 11.52
C PRO A 262 9.07 7.85 12.30
N THR A 263 9.23 6.59 12.70
CA THR A 263 8.15 5.81 13.33
C THR A 263 8.62 5.24 14.67
N ARG A 264 7.76 5.31 15.70
CA ARG A 264 7.94 4.64 16.99
C ARG A 264 6.73 3.76 17.30
N ILE A 265 6.94 2.68 18.03
CA ILE A 265 5.86 1.79 18.51
C ILE A 265 5.43 2.28 19.89
N CYS A 266 4.18 2.70 20.04
CA CYS A 266 3.73 3.43 21.24
C CYS A 266 3.88 2.67 22.56
N CYS A 267 3.90 1.34 22.55
CA CYS A 267 4.13 0.54 23.75
C CYS A 267 5.61 0.36 24.11
N GLU A 268 6.55 0.85 23.30
CA GLU A 268 7.99 0.79 23.59
C GLU A 268 8.44 1.98 24.44
N GLU A 269 9.50 1.75 25.23
CA GLU A 269 10.05 2.77 26.15
C GLU A 269 10.58 4.00 25.37
N ASP A 270 11.21 3.79 24.22
CA ASP A 270 11.76 4.86 23.39
C ASP A 270 10.71 5.75 22.72
N ALA A 271 9.44 5.36 22.77
CA ALA A 271 8.32 6.18 22.30
C ALA A 271 7.77 7.13 23.39
N GLN A 272 8.10 6.93 24.67
CA GLN A 272 7.50 7.69 25.76
C GLN A 272 7.73 9.20 25.62
N PRO A 273 8.93 9.72 25.27
CA PRO A 273 9.13 11.16 25.06
C PRO A 273 8.22 11.73 23.95
N TRP A 274 7.97 10.96 22.89
CA TRP A 274 7.08 11.37 21.81
C TRP A 274 5.61 11.33 22.24
N LEU A 275 5.22 10.38 23.05
CA LEU A 275 3.85 10.28 23.57
C LEU A 275 3.55 11.42 24.56
N GLU A 276 4.50 11.81 25.39
CA GLU A 276 4.35 12.94 26.28
C GLU A 276 4.24 14.26 25.52
N ASP A 277 5.05 14.43 24.47
CA ASP A 277 4.98 15.60 23.61
C ASP A 277 3.67 15.62 22.81
N ALA A 278 3.25 14.49 22.23
CA ALA A 278 2.01 14.35 21.49
C ALA A 278 0.76 14.58 22.35
N PHE A 279 0.82 14.29 23.65
CA PHE A 279 -0.26 14.60 24.57
C PHE A 279 -0.44 16.12 24.74
N ARG A 280 0.64 16.90 24.68
CA ARG A 280 0.64 18.36 24.81
C ARG A 280 0.46 19.07 23.47
N HIS A 281 1.07 18.54 22.42
CA HIS A 281 1.18 19.14 21.09
C HIS A 281 0.62 18.20 20.00
N LYS A 282 -0.66 17.81 20.15
CA LYS A 282 -1.30 16.81 19.29
C LYS A 282 -1.14 17.07 17.80
N ASP A 283 -1.17 18.34 17.39
CA ASP A 283 -1.16 18.74 15.96
C ASP A 283 0.19 18.46 15.27
N ALA A 284 1.24 18.17 16.05
CA ALA A 284 2.53 17.76 15.54
C ALA A 284 2.63 16.25 15.26
N TYR A 285 1.58 15.47 15.53
CA TYR A 285 1.66 14.00 15.47
C TYR A 285 0.46 13.36 14.78
N ILE A 286 0.71 12.13 14.29
CA ILE A 286 -0.30 11.19 13.81
C ILE A 286 -0.10 9.83 14.48
N LEU A 287 -1.20 9.22 14.90
CA LEU A 287 -1.26 7.89 15.49
C LEU A 287 -1.98 6.95 14.54
N LYS A 288 -1.41 5.78 14.29
CA LYS A 288 -1.94 4.80 13.33
C LYS A 288 -1.99 3.41 13.98
N PRO A 289 -3.14 2.71 13.97
CA PRO A 289 -3.19 1.30 14.37
C PRO A 289 -2.22 0.45 13.56
N TRP A 290 -1.58 -0.54 14.18
CA TRP A 290 -0.52 -1.34 13.54
C TRP A 290 -0.95 -2.02 12.24
N ARG A 291 -2.17 -2.57 12.20
CA ARG A 291 -2.60 -3.55 11.20
C ARG A 291 -3.82 -3.13 10.37
N LEU A 292 -4.44 -2.01 10.71
CA LEU A 292 -5.61 -1.52 9.99
C LEU A 292 -5.20 -0.73 8.73
N GLY A 293 -6.03 -0.80 7.71
CA GLY A 293 -5.88 -0.06 6.46
C GLY A 293 -7.00 0.97 6.25
N LYS A 294 -7.01 1.65 5.10
CA LYS A 294 -8.06 2.60 4.69
C LYS A 294 -8.30 3.74 5.70
N SER A 295 -7.27 4.16 6.39
CA SER A 295 -7.31 5.18 7.47
C SER A 295 -8.22 4.80 8.67
N GLU A 296 -8.63 3.54 8.79
CA GLU A 296 -9.42 3.07 9.93
C GLU A 296 -8.64 3.25 11.23
N GLY A 297 -9.23 3.95 12.19
CA GLY A 297 -8.63 4.22 13.50
C GLY A 297 -7.44 5.19 13.50
N VAL A 298 -7.07 5.75 12.35
CA VAL A 298 -6.00 6.76 12.25
C VAL A 298 -6.45 8.04 12.95
N GLN A 299 -5.58 8.57 13.79
CA GLN A 299 -5.78 9.82 14.52
C GLN A 299 -4.71 10.82 14.11
N ALA A 300 -5.03 11.69 13.17
CA ALA A 300 -4.17 12.82 12.82
C ALA A 300 -4.48 13.98 13.77
N GLY A 301 -3.50 14.44 14.52
CA GLY A 301 -3.70 15.45 15.55
C GLY A 301 -4.43 16.70 15.06
N PRO A 302 -4.05 17.32 13.91
CA PRO A 302 -4.75 18.49 13.39
C PRO A 302 -6.23 18.25 13.03
N LEU A 303 -6.60 17.00 12.72
CA LEU A 303 -7.96 16.62 12.31
C LEU A 303 -8.76 15.97 13.44
N THR A 304 -8.13 15.66 14.58
CA THR A 304 -8.75 14.96 15.70
C THR A 304 -9.14 15.96 16.79
N ARG A 305 -10.39 15.89 17.24
CA ARG A 305 -10.84 16.74 18.35
C ARG A 305 -10.07 16.43 19.63
N GLU A 306 -9.75 17.44 20.42
CA GLU A 306 -8.99 17.32 21.66
C GLU A 306 -9.54 16.23 22.60
N ARG A 307 -10.85 16.16 22.76
CA ARG A 307 -11.51 15.15 23.60
C ARG A 307 -11.23 13.73 23.12
N ASP A 308 -11.27 13.52 21.82
CA ASP A 308 -11.12 12.19 21.22
C ASP A 308 -9.62 11.79 21.20
N TRP A 309 -8.73 12.76 20.99
CA TRP A 309 -7.29 12.57 21.15
C TRP A 309 -6.94 12.14 22.57
N ARG A 310 -7.38 12.86 23.62
CA ARG A 310 -7.10 12.54 25.02
C ARG A 310 -7.64 11.19 25.48
N ARG A 311 -8.68 10.65 24.83
CA ARG A 311 -9.20 9.31 25.14
C ARG A 311 -8.21 8.21 24.82
N LEU A 312 -7.29 8.41 23.89
CA LEU A 312 -6.30 7.41 23.51
C LEU A 312 -5.34 7.07 24.67
N TRP A 313 -5.12 7.98 25.61
CA TRP A 313 -4.27 7.77 26.80
C TRP A 313 -5.03 7.21 28.01
N LYS A 314 -6.35 7.11 27.95
CA LYS A 314 -7.14 6.58 29.06
C LYS A 314 -7.16 5.06 29.00
N PRO A 315 -6.77 4.37 30.09
CA PRO A 315 -6.88 2.91 30.14
C PRO A 315 -8.33 2.44 29.91
N GLY A 316 -8.47 1.39 29.10
CA GLY A 316 -9.73 0.68 28.93
C GLY A 316 -10.02 -0.27 30.11
N PRO A 317 -11.11 -1.05 30.03
CA PRO A 317 -11.47 -2.02 31.07
C PRO A 317 -10.41 -3.10 31.30
N ASP A 318 -9.59 -3.40 30.32
CA ASP A 318 -8.46 -4.34 30.36
C ASP A 318 -7.14 -3.72 30.88
N GLY A 319 -7.18 -2.45 31.29
CA GLY A 319 -6.03 -1.68 31.77
C GLY A 319 -5.11 -1.17 30.66
N ARG A 320 -5.36 -1.50 29.39
CA ARG A 320 -4.55 -1.04 28.24
C ARG A 320 -5.07 0.28 27.72
N ARG A 321 -4.15 1.16 27.30
CA ARG A 321 -4.50 2.40 26.62
C ARG A 321 -4.70 2.12 25.12
N PRO A 322 -5.68 2.72 24.43
CA PRO A 322 -5.83 2.57 22.98
C PRO A 322 -4.55 2.93 22.21
N VAL A 323 -3.79 3.91 22.68
CA VAL A 323 -2.52 4.33 22.06
C VAL A 323 -1.46 3.22 22.06
N ASP A 324 -1.49 2.28 23.00
CA ASP A 324 -0.51 1.19 23.09
C ASP A 324 -0.58 0.23 21.90
N GLY A 325 -1.72 0.19 21.19
CA GLY A 325 -1.94 -0.57 19.94
C GLY A 325 -1.57 0.20 18.65
N MET A 326 -0.80 1.29 18.76
CA MET A 326 -0.52 2.18 17.64
C MET A 326 0.97 2.39 17.41
N VAL A 327 1.31 2.90 16.23
CA VAL A 327 2.57 3.59 15.96
C VAL A 327 2.32 5.10 16.01
N ILE A 328 3.36 5.84 16.43
CA ILE A 328 3.37 7.31 16.41
C ILE A 328 4.39 7.80 15.36
N GLN A 329 4.00 8.81 14.62
CA GLN A 329 4.82 9.49 13.62
C GLN A 329 4.66 11.01 13.78
N PRO A 330 5.67 11.84 13.45
CA PRO A 330 5.47 13.25 13.22
C PRO A 330 4.39 13.46 12.15
N PHE A 331 3.50 14.41 12.35
CA PHE A 331 2.55 14.82 11.33
C PHE A 331 3.29 15.55 10.23
N GLN A 332 3.39 14.92 9.05
CA GLN A 332 4.14 15.47 7.92
C GLN A 332 3.42 16.69 7.34
N GLU A 333 4.07 17.83 7.34
CA GLU A 333 3.62 18.98 6.56
C GLU A 333 3.74 18.63 5.07
N GLN A 334 2.64 18.76 4.34
CA GLN A 334 2.55 18.34 2.95
C GLN A 334 2.42 19.55 2.03
N ARG A 335 3.00 19.44 0.84
CA ARG A 335 2.79 20.40 -0.23
C ARG A 335 1.35 20.34 -0.72
N SER A 336 0.70 21.50 -0.82
CA SER A 336 -0.61 21.63 -1.44
C SER A 336 -0.48 21.98 -2.92
N PHE A 337 -1.27 21.33 -3.75
CA PHE A 337 -1.32 21.54 -5.19
C PHE A 337 -2.62 22.22 -5.58
N PRO A 338 -2.56 23.36 -6.26
CA PRO A 338 -3.77 24.04 -6.76
C PRO A 338 -4.41 23.20 -7.84
N THR A 339 -5.66 22.85 -7.64
CA THR A 339 -6.38 22.01 -8.61
C THR A 339 -7.75 22.59 -8.94
N VAL A 340 -8.25 22.29 -10.12
CA VAL A 340 -9.63 22.59 -10.54
C VAL A 340 -10.34 21.26 -10.79
N TRP A 341 -11.48 21.07 -10.14
CA TRP A 341 -12.32 19.90 -10.33
C TRP A 341 -13.79 20.33 -10.36
N GLU A 342 -14.52 19.92 -11.38
CA GLU A 342 -15.92 20.35 -11.63
C GLU A 342 -16.09 21.88 -11.56
N GLY A 343 -15.14 22.64 -12.08
CA GLY A 343 -15.16 24.10 -12.11
C GLY A 343 -14.86 24.79 -10.77
N LYS A 344 -14.61 24.04 -9.69
CA LYS A 344 -14.24 24.58 -8.39
C LYS A 344 -12.73 24.44 -8.15
N ARG A 345 -12.15 25.43 -7.48
CA ARG A 345 -10.73 25.43 -7.10
C ARG A 345 -10.55 24.81 -5.73
N TYR A 346 -9.51 23.99 -5.60
CA TYR A 346 -9.09 23.33 -4.37
C TYR A 346 -7.58 23.48 -4.18
N GLY A 347 -7.11 23.36 -2.95
CA GLY A 347 -5.74 23.06 -2.62
C GLY A 347 -5.69 21.61 -2.16
N ASP A 348 -5.21 20.70 -3.01
CA ASP A 348 -5.22 19.28 -2.71
C ASP A 348 -3.84 18.79 -2.28
N TYR A 349 -3.83 17.87 -1.33
CA TYR A 349 -2.69 17.06 -0.95
C TYR A 349 -2.68 15.78 -1.77
N LEU A 350 -1.47 15.29 -2.09
CA LEU A 350 -1.28 14.09 -2.91
C LEU A 350 -0.76 12.93 -2.08
N CYS A 351 -1.37 11.78 -2.26
CA CYS A 351 -0.81 10.51 -1.82
C CYS A 351 -0.55 9.64 -3.06
N GLY A 352 0.72 9.50 -3.40
CA GLY A 352 1.18 8.65 -4.49
C GLY A 352 1.27 7.20 -4.09
N MET A 353 1.25 6.30 -5.08
CA MET A 353 1.45 4.88 -4.89
C MET A 353 2.44 4.34 -5.91
N MET A 354 3.27 3.40 -5.49
CA MET A 354 4.12 2.64 -6.39
C MET A 354 3.37 1.41 -6.89
N LEU A 355 3.42 1.15 -8.19
CA LEU A 355 2.93 -0.09 -8.78
C LEU A 355 4.06 -1.11 -8.76
N CYS A 356 3.94 -2.09 -7.87
CA CYS A 356 4.98 -3.08 -7.64
C CYS A 356 4.41 -4.50 -7.68
N VAL A 357 5.19 -5.43 -8.23
CA VAL A 357 4.94 -6.87 -8.11
C VAL A 357 6.27 -7.55 -7.84
N ASP A 358 6.38 -8.25 -6.73
CA ASP A 358 7.62 -8.81 -6.23
C ASP A 358 8.75 -7.74 -6.19
N ASP A 359 9.90 -8.01 -6.78
CA ASP A 359 11.04 -7.11 -6.89
C ASP A 359 10.94 -6.08 -8.03
N ARG A 360 9.81 -6.05 -8.75
CA ARG A 360 9.63 -5.21 -9.94
C ARG A 360 8.83 -3.96 -9.64
N TYR A 361 9.36 -2.83 -10.07
CA TYR A 361 8.71 -1.53 -10.05
C TYR A 361 8.19 -1.17 -11.45
N PHE A 362 6.89 -0.84 -11.54
CA PHE A 362 6.19 -0.50 -12.78
C PHE A 362 5.65 0.93 -12.78
N ASP A 363 6.45 1.86 -12.30
CA ASP A 363 6.15 3.28 -12.19
C ASP A 363 5.12 3.65 -11.09
N SER A 364 4.71 4.91 -11.03
CA SER A 364 3.66 5.37 -10.13
C SER A 364 2.28 5.05 -10.68
N GLY A 365 1.40 4.58 -9.80
CA GLY A 365 -0.03 4.47 -10.10
C GLY A 365 -0.75 5.80 -9.96
N LEU A 366 -2.08 5.74 -9.95
CA LEU A 366 -2.91 6.92 -9.71
C LEU A 366 -2.55 7.60 -8.38
N PHE A 367 -2.66 8.92 -8.32
CA PHE A 367 -2.61 9.66 -7.07
C PHE A 367 -4.01 9.76 -6.46
N ARG A 368 -4.10 9.48 -5.17
CA ARG A 368 -5.27 9.85 -4.35
C ARG A 368 -5.08 11.30 -3.93
N THR A 369 -6.11 12.10 -4.04
CA THR A 369 -6.04 13.52 -3.72
C THR A 369 -7.21 13.95 -2.84
N SER A 370 -6.98 14.92 -1.99
CA SER A 370 -7.98 15.46 -1.09
C SER A 370 -7.58 16.86 -0.61
N SER A 371 -8.55 17.69 -0.30
CA SER A 371 -8.33 18.95 0.43
C SER A 371 -7.93 18.73 1.90
N LEU A 372 -7.96 17.50 2.38
CA LEU A 372 -7.47 17.12 3.70
C LEU A 372 -6.15 16.34 3.58
N PRO A 373 -5.20 16.57 4.52
CA PRO A 373 -3.89 15.90 4.47
C PRO A 373 -3.94 14.38 4.70
N VAL A 374 -5.06 13.83 5.20
CA VAL A 374 -5.34 12.40 5.22
C VAL A 374 -6.34 12.09 4.12
N THR A 375 -5.86 11.61 2.98
CA THR A 375 -6.58 11.54 1.72
C THR A 375 -7.80 10.60 1.68
N ASN A 376 -8.00 9.72 2.66
CA ASN A 376 -9.14 8.80 2.68
C ASN A 376 -10.30 9.28 3.58
N VAL A 377 -10.17 10.44 4.22
CA VAL A 377 -11.13 10.91 5.24
C VAL A 377 -12.17 11.87 4.67
N GLY A 378 -11.88 12.50 3.54
CA GLY A 378 -12.75 13.51 2.93
C GLY A 378 -13.07 13.21 1.48
N ASP A 379 -12.48 13.99 0.62
CA ASP A 379 -12.67 13.89 -0.82
C ASP A 379 -11.96 12.64 -1.39
N ASP A 380 -12.48 12.08 -2.47
CA ASP A 380 -11.88 10.94 -3.18
C ASP A 380 -11.53 11.32 -4.62
N ARG A 381 -10.92 12.49 -4.81
CA ARG A 381 -10.42 12.92 -6.10
C ARG A 381 -9.14 12.16 -6.48
N LYS A 382 -8.80 12.20 -7.77
CA LYS A 382 -7.65 11.49 -8.33
C LYS A 382 -6.84 12.43 -9.23
N ALA A 383 -5.54 12.18 -9.31
CA ALA A 383 -4.72 12.74 -10.38
C ALA A 383 -3.97 11.61 -11.10
N CYS A 384 -3.75 11.78 -12.40
CA CYS A 384 -2.97 10.83 -13.16
C CYS A 384 -1.49 11.18 -13.12
N PRO A 385 -0.57 10.20 -12.99
CA PRO A 385 0.85 10.39 -13.21
C PRO A 385 1.09 10.65 -14.70
N LEU A 386 2.01 11.54 -15.02
CA LEU A 386 2.49 11.77 -16.38
C LEU A 386 4.01 11.84 -16.38
N GLN A 387 4.64 10.82 -16.90
CA GLN A 387 6.09 10.66 -16.91
C GLN A 387 6.64 11.19 -18.23
N THR A 388 7.49 12.22 -18.15
CA THR A 388 8.08 12.83 -19.33
C THR A 388 9.33 13.63 -18.96
N ALA A 389 10.25 13.74 -19.90
CA ALA A 389 11.38 14.67 -19.85
C ALA A 389 11.07 16.00 -20.59
N ASP A 390 9.92 16.10 -21.25
CA ASP A 390 9.55 17.24 -22.07
C ASP A 390 9.16 18.46 -21.20
N PRO A 391 9.92 19.56 -21.22
CA PRO A 391 9.68 20.71 -20.35
C PRO A 391 8.38 21.46 -20.70
N GLU A 392 7.93 21.40 -21.97
CA GLU A 392 6.67 22.04 -22.38
C GLU A 392 5.47 21.30 -21.77
N ILE A 393 5.51 19.96 -21.80
CA ILE A 393 4.47 19.14 -21.17
C ILE A 393 4.51 19.34 -19.65
N LEU A 394 5.69 19.30 -19.02
CA LEU A 394 5.86 19.51 -17.57
C LEU A 394 5.33 20.87 -17.12
N SER A 395 5.47 21.93 -17.92
CA SER A 395 4.93 23.26 -17.59
C SER A 395 3.39 23.27 -17.45
N CYS A 396 2.72 22.31 -18.05
CA CYS A 396 1.27 22.11 -17.98
C CYS A 396 0.83 21.11 -16.90
N CYS A 397 1.77 20.55 -16.12
CA CYS A 397 1.55 19.60 -15.04
C CYS A 397 1.77 20.24 -13.66
N ASP A 398 1.31 19.54 -12.63
CA ASP A 398 1.75 19.79 -11.24
C ASP A 398 2.99 18.91 -11.01
N VAL A 399 4.19 19.51 -11.07
CA VAL A 399 5.45 18.74 -11.06
C VAL A 399 5.83 18.35 -9.64
N LEU A 400 6.15 17.04 -9.47
CA LEU A 400 6.72 16.49 -8.23
C LEU A 400 8.17 16.90 -8.04
#